data_e4e7f066ae2ca7aead79af90e741534c
#
_entry.id   e4e7f066ae2ca7aead79af90e741534c
#
_cell.length_a   1.000
_cell.length_b   1.000
_cell.length_c   1.000
_cell.angle_alpha   90.00
_cell.angle_beta   90.00
_cell.angle_gamma   90.00
#
_symmetry.space_group_name_H-M   'P 1'
#
loop_
_entity.id
_entity.type
_entity.pdbx_description
1 polymer ?
#
loop_
_entity_poly.entity_id
_entity_poly.type
_entity_poly.pdbx_seq_one_letter_code
_entity_poly.pdbx_strand_id
1 'polypeptide(L)'
;MFREDFARMNERQRAAGEREFVNPRNAAAGALRQLDPTITATRPLDVFFYALGVLEGAALPPTHTEVLAMLRDWGLRVSPEVKQVHGAEGCLEYFDDMAQRRPSLAYQIDGVVYKVDRLALQRELGFVSRAPRWSVAHKFPAEEALTVLRAVEFQVGRTGALTPVARLEPVFVGGVTVSNATLHNMDELERKDVRLGDTVVVRRAGDVIPEVARVLLERRPAEAGRISLPSVCPVCASPVLRDADAAIARCTGGYRCSAQRKERLRHFASRRALDIEGLGEALVNQLVEAGLLKNLADIYALEKEWLMGL
;
A
#
# COMPACT_ATOMS: atom_id res chain seq x y z
N MET A 1 13.27 -8.54 7.26
CA MET A 1 13.24 -9.71 8.19
C MET A 1 13.37 -10.98 7.39
N PHE A 2 14.26 -11.88 7.77
CA PHE A 2 14.41 -13.18 7.13
C PHE A 2 13.27 -14.13 7.50
N ARG A 3 13.00 -15.12 6.64
CA ARG A 3 11.90 -16.10 6.85
C ARG A 3 12.08 -16.91 8.14
N GLU A 4 13.30 -17.36 8.42
CA GLU A 4 13.63 -18.11 9.64
C GLU A 4 13.43 -17.26 10.90
N ASP A 5 13.86 -16.00 10.86
CA ASP A 5 13.68 -15.08 11.97
C ASP A 5 12.22 -14.77 12.23
N PHE A 6 11.42 -14.63 11.16
CA PHE A 6 9.98 -14.46 11.24
C PHE A 6 9.30 -15.68 11.86
N ALA A 7 9.69 -16.88 11.45
CA ALA A 7 9.17 -18.14 12.03
C ALA A 7 9.46 -18.21 13.52
N ARG A 8 10.73 -18.00 13.93
CA ARG A 8 11.13 -18.00 15.34
C ARG A 8 10.41 -16.94 16.17
N MET A 9 10.17 -15.77 15.58
CA MET A 9 9.41 -14.70 16.24
C MET A 9 7.97 -15.14 16.49
N ASN A 10 7.30 -15.73 15.51
CA ASN A 10 5.92 -16.21 15.65
C ASN A 10 5.81 -17.39 16.63
N GLU A 11 6.81 -18.27 16.71
CA GLU A 11 6.87 -19.30 17.73
C GLU A 11 6.87 -18.70 19.15
N ARG A 12 7.64 -17.63 19.38
CA ARG A 12 7.66 -16.90 20.65
C ARG A 12 6.31 -16.26 20.97
N GLN A 13 5.67 -15.59 19.98
CA GLN A 13 4.33 -15.02 20.13
C GLN A 13 3.30 -16.09 20.53
N ARG A 14 3.33 -17.23 19.85
CA ARG A 14 2.44 -18.37 20.16
C ARG A 14 2.68 -18.91 21.55
N ALA A 15 3.95 -19.07 21.96
CA ALA A 15 4.32 -19.53 23.31
C ALA A 15 3.87 -18.54 24.41
N ALA A 16 3.85 -17.25 24.10
CA ALA A 16 3.37 -16.19 25.00
C ALA A 16 1.83 -16.02 24.99
N GLY A 17 1.10 -16.77 24.15
CA GLY A 17 -0.35 -16.60 23.98
C GLY A 17 -0.73 -15.31 23.23
N GLU A 18 0.22 -14.69 22.53
CA GLU A 18 0.04 -13.45 21.78
C GLU A 18 -0.31 -13.74 20.31
N ARG A 19 -0.87 -12.72 19.64
CA ARG A 19 -1.25 -12.84 18.23
C ARG A 19 -0.02 -12.94 17.34
N GLU A 20 0.01 -13.97 16.48
CA GLU A 20 1.04 -14.14 15.47
C GLU A 20 0.97 -13.08 14.38
N PHE A 21 2.13 -12.72 13.84
CA PHE A 21 2.21 -11.84 12.68
C PHE A 21 1.89 -12.63 11.40
N VAL A 22 1.16 -12.00 10.49
CA VAL A 22 0.66 -12.67 9.28
C VAL A 22 1.75 -12.83 8.21
N ASN A 23 2.65 -11.85 8.08
CA ASN A 23 3.75 -11.92 7.13
C ASN A 23 4.97 -11.09 7.60
N PRO A 24 6.19 -11.43 7.11
CA PRO A 24 7.42 -10.77 7.54
C PRO A 24 7.51 -9.29 7.12
N ARG A 25 6.87 -8.88 6.03
CA ARG A 25 6.83 -7.48 5.57
C ARG A 25 6.10 -6.59 6.58
N ASN A 26 4.89 -6.99 6.98
CA ASN A 26 4.09 -6.24 7.94
C ASN A 26 4.71 -6.27 9.33
N ALA A 27 5.29 -7.39 9.73
CA ALA A 27 6.01 -7.52 10.99
C ALA A 27 7.22 -6.59 11.05
N ALA A 28 8.04 -6.52 9.99
CA ALA A 28 9.18 -5.62 9.92
C ALA A 28 8.75 -4.15 9.90
N ALA A 29 7.77 -3.78 9.07
CA ALA A 29 7.26 -2.40 8.99
C ALA A 29 6.63 -1.94 10.31
N GLY A 30 5.88 -2.83 10.99
CA GLY A 30 5.31 -2.56 12.31
C GLY A 30 6.38 -2.41 13.38
N ALA A 31 7.43 -3.23 13.33
CA ALA A 31 8.54 -3.14 14.28
C ALA A 31 9.28 -1.80 14.20
N LEU A 32 9.48 -1.24 12.99
CA LEU A 32 10.12 0.07 12.81
C LEU A 32 9.26 1.26 13.26
N ARG A 33 7.96 1.06 13.43
CA ARG A 33 7.00 2.12 13.80
C ARG A 33 6.64 2.12 15.29
N GLN A 34 7.33 1.33 16.11
CA GLN A 34 7.12 1.32 17.54
C GLN A 34 7.59 2.66 18.14
N LEU A 35 6.80 3.22 19.04
CA LEU A 35 7.17 4.42 19.81
C LEU A 35 8.25 4.08 20.86
N ASP A 36 8.19 2.89 21.42
CA ASP A 36 9.21 2.38 22.34
C ASP A 36 10.30 1.63 21.57
N PRO A 37 11.52 2.15 21.48
CA PRO A 37 12.64 1.52 20.80
C PRO A 37 13.05 0.17 21.41
N THR A 38 12.72 -0.09 22.68
CA THR A 38 13.02 -1.37 23.33
C THR A 38 12.25 -2.51 22.69
N ILE A 39 11.01 -2.27 22.25
CA ILE A 39 10.21 -3.25 21.49
C ILE A 39 10.88 -3.55 20.15
N THR A 40 11.35 -2.53 19.43
CA THR A 40 12.08 -2.71 18.16
C THR A 40 13.35 -3.52 18.35
N ALA A 41 14.09 -3.28 19.43
CA ALA A 41 15.33 -4.00 19.77
C ALA A 41 15.12 -5.50 19.97
N THR A 42 13.91 -5.94 20.37
CA THR A 42 13.57 -7.38 20.47
C THR A 42 13.25 -8.05 19.15
N ARG A 43 13.09 -7.26 18.06
CA ARG A 43 12.69 -7.77 16.75
C ARG A 43 13.92 -8.11 15.90
N PRO A 44 13.95 -9.29 15.25
CA PRO A 44 15.08 -9.71 14.41
C PRO A 44 15.04 -9.00 13.04
N LEU A 45 15.27 -7.69 13.06
CA LEU A 45 15.36 -6.87 11.85
C LEU A 45 16.77 -6.93 11.29
N ASP A 46 16.84 -6.82 9.97
CA ASP A 46 18.09 -6.71 9.23
C ASP A 46 17.96 -5.63 8.14
N VAL A 47 19.10 -5.13 7.63
CA VAL A 47 19.15 -4.05 6.66
C VAL A 47 20.06 -4.40 5.50
N PHE A 48 19.61 -4.06 4.28
CA PHE A 48 20.46 -4.04 3.09
C PHE A 48 20.68 -2.61 2.63
N PHE A 49 21.96 -2.27 2.44
CA PHE A 49 22.38 -1.00 1.86
C PHE A 49 22.41 -1.13 0.34
N TYR A 50 21.77 -0.23 -0.37
CA TYR A 50 21.60 -0.34 -1.83
C TYR A 50 21.93 0.94 -2.59
N ALA A 51 22.34 2.01 -1.89
CA ALA A 51 22.75 3.28 -2.45
C ALA A 51 23.49 4.12 -1.41
N LEU A 52 24.20 5.14 -1.87
CA LEU A 52 24.78 6.18 -1.03
C LEU A 52 23.88 7.43 -1.03
N GLY A 53 23.87 8.14 0.07
CA GLY A 53 23.35 9.49 0.17
C GLY A 53 24.46 10.51 -0.12
N VAL A 54 24.99 11.13 0.94
CA VAL A 54 26.15 12.02 0.85
C VAL A 54 27.42 11.25 1.15
N LEU A 55 28.46 11.47 0.35
CA LEU A 55 29.81 10.92 0.54
C LEU A 55 30.79 12.08 0.65
N GLU A 56 31.50 12.16 1.78
CA GLU A 56 32.54 13.14 2.04
C GLU A 56 33.87 12.42 2.31
N GLY A 57 34.98 13.03 1.91
CA GLY A 57 36.33 12.51 2.18
C GLY A 57 36.79 11.35 1.27
N ALA A 58 35.96 10.92 0.30
CA ALA A 58 36.32 9.88 -0.67
C ALA A 58 35.77 10.20 -2.05
N ALA A 59 36.42 9.65 -3.10
CA ALA A 59 35.92 9.74 -4.47
C ALA A 59 34.77 8.75 -4.69
N LEU A 60 33.73 9.23 -5.36
CA LEU A 60 32.61 8.37 -5.75
C LEU A 60 33.05 7.47 -6.93
N PRO A 61 32.88 6.15 -6.85
CA PRO A 61 33.13 5.23 -7.94
C PRO A 61 32.32 5.56 -9.20
N PRO A 62 32.78 5.18 -10.42
CA PRO A 62 32.10 5.50 -11.67
C PRO A 62 30.79 4.70 -11.89
N THR A 63 30.62 3.55 -11.23
CA THR A 63 29.46 2.67 -11.41
C THR A 63 28.74 2.35 -10.10
N HIS A 64 27.46 2.04 -10.21
CA HIS A 64 26.65 1.63 -9.06
C HIS A 64 27.12 0.30 -8.46
N THR A 65 27.58 -0.62 -9.31
CA THR A 65 28.17 -1.90 -8.89
C THR A 65 29.40 -1.68 -8.00
N GLU A 66 30.29 -0.76 -8.38
CA GLU A 66 31.46 -0.41 -7.57
C GLU A 66 31.08 0.31 -6.27
N VAL A 67 30.03 1.13 -6.28
CA VAL A 67 29.46 1.70 -5.04
C VAL A 67 29.01 0.61 -4.09
N LEU A 68 28.33 -0.42 -4.59
CA LEU A 68 27.89 -1.55 -3.76
C LEU A 68 29.08 -2.38 -3.24
N ALA A 69 30.16 -2.53 -4.04
CA ALA A 69 31.40 -3.16 -3.61
C ALA A 69 32.05 -2.36 -2.46
N MET A 70 32.17 -1.04 -2.62
CA MET A 70 32.70 -0.15 -1.59
C MET A 70 31.88 -0.23 -0.29
N LEU A 71 30.55 -0.31 -0.35
CA LEU A 71 29.70 -0.51 0.83
C LEU A 71 30.01 -1.84 1.54
N ARG A 72 30.28 -2.93 0.78
CA ARG A 72 30.71 -4.22 1.35
C ARG A 72 32.07 -4.11 2.03
N ASP A 73 33.01 -3.42 1.42
CA ASP A 73 34.37 -3.20 1.95
C ASP A 73 34.33 -2.42 3.27
N TRP A 74 33.31 -1.55 3.44
CA TRP A 74 33.04 -0.87 4.73
C TRP A 74 32.31 -1.74 5.74
N GLY A 75 32.04 -3.02 5.45
CA GLY A 75 31.31 -3.93 6.34
C GLY A 75 29.80 -3.77 6.30
N LEU A 76 29.26 -2.97 5.39
CA LEU A 76 27.81 -2.78 5.24
C LEU A 76 27.22 -3.92 4.43
N ARG A 77 26.09 -4.45 4.87
CA ARG A 77 25.42 -5.56 4.20
C ARG A 77 24.75 -5.10 2.91
N VAL A 78 25.15 -5.66 1.79
CA VAL A 78 24.52 -5.51 0.47
C VAL A 78 23.82 -6.82 0.12
N SER A 79 22.69 -6.76 -0.57
CA SER A 79 21.98 -7.97 -1.01
C SER A 79 22.89 -8.88 -1.82
N PRO A 80 22.93 -10.19 -1.54
CA PRO A 80 23.72 -11.16 -2.34
C PRO A 80 23.11 -11.37 -3.74
N GLU A 81 21.85 -10.99 -3.94
CA GLU A 81 21.12 -11.19 -5.20
C GLU A 81 21.41 -10.08 -6.24
N VAL A 82 22.34 -9.16 -5.96
CA VAL A 82 22.72 -8.12 -6.94
C VAL A 82 23.57 -8.75 -8.06
N LYS A 83 23.16 -8.51 -9.31
CA LYS A 83 23.88 -8.97 -10.51
C LYS A 83 23.93 -7.86 -11.56
N GLN A 84 25.08 -7.68 -12.18
CA GLN A 84 25.21 -6.84 -13.36
C GLN A 84 24.78 -7.65 -14.60
N VAL A 85 23.92 -7.06 -15.42
CA VAL A 85 23.41 -7.66 -16.67
C VAL A 85 23.47 -6.64 -17.80
N HIS A 86 23.37 -7.10 -19.06
CA HIS A 86 23.43 -6.25 -20.23
C HIS A 86 22.18 -6.34 -21.07
N GLY A 87 21.66 -5.19 -21.48
CA GLY A 87 20.50 -5.10 -22.38
C GLY A 87 19.19 -5.56 -21.73
N ALA A 88 18.12 -5.52 -22.52
CA ALA A 88 16.80 -5.93 -22.06
C ALA A 88 16.72 -7.46 -21.83
N GLU A 89 17.38 -8.24 -22.67
CA GLU A 89 17.41 -9.70 -22.58
C GLU A 89 18.01 -10.15 -21.24
N GLY A 90 19.19 -9.63 -20.87
CA GLY A 90 19.80 -9.96 -19.59
C GLY A 90 18.96 -9.51 -18.39
N CYS A 91 18.20 -8.43 -18.50
CA CYS A 91 17.22 -8.02 -17.48
C CYS A 91 16.09 -9.04 -17.34
N LEU A 92 15.54 -9.53 -18.46
CA LEU A 92 14.45 -10.52 -18.47
C LEU A 92 14.94 -11.88 -17.96
N GLU A 93 16.10 -12.36 -18.41
CA GLU A 93 16.70 -13.61 -17.90
C GLU A 93 16.90 -13.55 -16.37
N TYR A 94 17.38 -12.42 -15.86
CA TYR A 94 17.54 -12.24 -14.41
C TYR A 94 16.19 -12.22 -13.68
N PHE A 95 15.17 -11.61 -14.28
CA PHE A 95 13.80 -11.62 -13.72
C PHE A 95 13.26 -13.04 -13.61
N ASP A 96 13.40 -13.85 -14.66
CA ASP A 96 12.90 -15.22 -14.71
C ASP A 96 13.66 -16.12 -13.72
N ASP A 97 14.98 -15.97 -13.60
CA ASP A 97 15.78 -16.66 -12.57
C ASP A 97 15.29 -16.32 -11.17
N MET A 98 15.11 -15.03 -10.87
CA MET A 98 14.63 -14.59 -9.58
C MET A 98 13.18 -15.02 -9.29
N ALA A 99 12.32 -15.10 -10.31
CA ALA A 99 10.96 -15.63 -10.17
C ALA A 99 10.97 -17.11 -9.78
N GLN A 100 11.83 -17.91 -10.40
CA GLN A 100 11.99 -19.33 -10.07
C GLN A 100 12.58 -19.52 -8.66
N ARG A 101 13.57 -18.72 -8.28
CA ARG A 101 14.22 -18.79 -6.96
C ARG A 101 13.43 -18.15 -5.82
N ARG A 102 12.40 -17.36 -6.12
CA ARG A 102 11.57 -16.63 -5.15
C ARG A 102 11.12 -17.48 -3.94
N PRO A 103 10.65 -18.75 -4.10
CA PRO A 103 10.23 -19.58 -2.97
C PRO A 103 11.38 -19.97 -2.02
N SER A 104 12.61 -20.11 -2.53
CA SER A 104 13.79 -20.55 -1.79
C SER A 104 14.62 -19.43 -1.19
N LEU A 105 14.32 -18.15 -1.51
CA LEU A 105 15.06 -17.03 -0.96
C LEU A 105 14.84 -16.89 0.55
N ALA A 106 15.89 -16.49 1.24
CA ALA A 106 15.89 -16.29 2.70
C ALA A 106 14.90 -15.20 3.17
N TYR A 107 14.47 -14.31 2.28
CA TYR A 107 13.46 -13.26 2.53
C TYR A 107 12.50 -13.13 1.34
N GLN A 108 11.33 -12.55 1.59
CA GLN A 108 10.30 -12.36 0.56
C GLN A 108 10.65 -11.18 -0.35
N ILE A 109 10.42 -11.37 -1.64
CA ILE A 109 10.52 -10.32 -2.66
C ILE A 109 9.25 -10.27 -3.50
N ASP A 110 8.91 -9.08 -4.02
CA ASP A 110 7.75 -8.81 -4.86
C ASP A 110 8.13 -8.45 -6.31
N GLY A 111 9.42 -8.44 -6.61
CA GLY A 111 9.98 -8.14 -7.92
C GLY A 111 11.46 -7.83 -7.85
N VAL A 112 12.00 -7.33 -8.95
CA VAL A 112 13.37 -6.86 -9.09
C VAL A 112 13.41 -5.37 -9.44
N VAL A 113 14.54 -4.72 -9.20
CA VAL A 113 14.75 -3.32 -9.58
C VAL A 113 15.98 -3.24 -10.47
N TYR A 114 15.78 -2.80 -11.71
CA TYR A 114 16.87 -2.49 -12.61
C TYR A 114 17.35 -1.06 -12.38
N LYS A 115 18.66 -0.88 -12.41
CA LYS A 115 19.28 0.43 -12.30
C LYS A 115 20.34 0.58 -13.38
N VAL A 116 20.42 1.74 -14.01
CA VAL A 116 21.54 2.06 -14.90
C VAL A 116 22.84 2.07 -14.09
N ASP A 117 23.82 1.28 -14.48
CA ASP A 117 25.03 1.06 -13.68
C ASP A 117 25.96 2.28 -13.66
N ARG A 118 26.22 2.93 -14.82
CA ARG A 118 27.09 4.11 -14.89
C ARG A 118 26.48 5.34 -14.22
N LEU A 119 27.12 5.87 -13.18
CA LEU A 119 26.62 7.03 -12.42
C LEU A 119 26.55 8.31 -13.25
N ALA A 120 27.40 8.46 -14.28
CA ALA A 120 27.32 9.58 -15.21
C ALA A 120 25.96 9.57 -15.96
N LEU A 121 25.53 8.40 -16.44
CA LEU A 121 24.24 8.24 -17.10
C LEU A 121 23.05 8.40 -16.14
N GLN A 122 23.18 7.98 -14.88
CA GLN A 122 22.15 8.24 -13.88
C GLN A 122 21.92 9.74 -13.69
N ARG A 123 23.01 10.54 -13.65
CA ARG A 123 22.94 12.01 -13.56
C ARG A 123 22.31 12.65 -14.79
N GLU A 124 22.65 12.16 -15.99
CA GLU A 124 22.08 12.65 -17.25
C GLU A 124 20.57 12.36 -17.35
N LEU A 125 20.14 11.13 -17.00
CA LEU A 125 18.73 10.74 -16.98
C LEU A 125 17.91 11.50 -15.92
N GLY A 126 18.52 11.80 -14.77
CA GLY A 126 17.94 12.59 -13.70
C GLY A 126 16.74 11.95 -13.02
N PHE A 127 15.88 12.81 -12.48
CA PHE A 127 14.73 12.43 -11.68
C PHE A 127 13.43 13.06 -12.20
N VAL A 128 12.30 12.41 -11.97
CA VAL A 128 10.98 13.02 -11.93
C VAL A 128 10.60 13.31 -10.48
N SER A 129 9.49 13.99 -10.23
CA SER A 129 9.13 14.52 -8.89
C SER A 129 9.24 13.51 -7.72
N ARG A 130 9.19 12.21 -7.98
CA ARG A 130 9.17 11.16 -6.93
C ARG A 130 9.97 9.91 -7.25
N ALA A 131 10.63 9.85 -8.39
CA ALA A 131 11.35 8.65 -8.81
C ALA A 131 12.55 8.99 -9.72
N PRO A 132 13.63 8.20 -9.68
CA PRO A 132 14.71 8.30 -10.64
C PRO A 132 14.26 7.75 -12.01
N ARG A 133 14.71 8.39 -13.10
CA ARG A 133 14.46 7.91 -14.47
C ARG A 133 15.37 6.73 -14.85
N TRP A 134 16.44 6.55 -14.12
CA TRP A 134 17.45 5.51 -14.32
C TRP A 134 17.16 4.21 -13.53
N SER A 135 15.99 4.09 -12.89
CA SER A 135 15.63 2.92 -12.12
C SER A 135 14.18 2.51 -12.41
N VAL A 136 13.98 1.22 -12.68
CA VAL A 136 12.66 0.64 -13.01
C VAL A 136 12.43 -0.61 -12.17
N ALA A 137 11.28 -0.65 -11.51
CA ALA A 137 10.82 -1.84 -10.79
C ALA A 137 10.03 -2.77 -11.72
N HIS A 138 10.43 -4.04 -11.79
CA HIS A 138 9.71 -5.10 -12.48
C HIS A 138 9.13 -6.06 -11.44
N LYS A 139 7.81 -5.97 -11.25
CA LYS A 139 7.11 -6.76 -10.23
C LYS A 139 6.74 -8.14 -10.74
N PHE A 140 6.84 -9.17 -9.88
CA PHE A 140 6.29 -10.48 -10.20
C PHE A 140 4.78 -10.42 -10.35
N PRO A 141 4.19 -11.36 -11.12
CA PRO A 141 2.75 -11.50 -11.17
C PRO A 141 2.17 -11.61 -9.75
N ALA A 142 1.07 -10.88 -9.53
CA ALA A 142 0.37 -10.93 -8.26
C ALA A 142 -0.26 -12.32 -8.05
N GLU A 143 -0.23 -12.80 -6.81
CA GLU A 143 -0.99 -14.00 -6.47
C GLU A 143 -2.49 -13.73 -6.62
N GLU A 144 -3.22 -14.68 -7.18
CA GLU A 144 -4.66 -14.63 -7.40
C GLU A 144 -5.37 -15.66 -6.53
N ALA A 145 -6.56 -15.31 -6.05
CA ALA A 145 -7.45 -16.24 -5.34
C ALA A 145 -8.89 -16.03 -5.79
N LEU A 146 -9.69 -17.09 -5.67
CA LEU A 146 -11.12 -17.07 -5.98
C LEU A 146 -11.91 -16.82 -4.71
N THR A 147 -12.91 -15.93 -4.80
CA THR A 147 -13.85 -15.67 -3.72
C THR A 147 -15.20 -15.20 -4.25
N VAL A 148 -16.17 -15.05 -3.37
CA VAL A 148 -17.53 -14.59 -3.74
C VAL A 148 -17.73 -13.15 -3.32
N LEU A 149 -18.30 -12.34 -4.23
CA LEU A 149 -18.73 -10.96 -3.97
C LEU A 149 -20.04 -10.95 -3.21
N ARG A 150 -20.00 -10.56 -1.94
CA ARG A 150 -21.19 -10.51 -1.06
C ARG A 150 -21.96 -9.20 -1.14
N ALA A 151 -21.24 -8.08 -1.22
CA ALA A 151 -21.84 -6.75 -1.31
C ALA A 151 -20.87 -5.76 -1.99
N VAL A 152 -21.38 -4.61 -2.39
CA VAL A 152 -20.57 -3.47 -2.80
C VAL A 152 -20.96 -2.25 -1.98
N GLU A 153 -19.98 -1.62 -1.37
CA GLU A 153 -20.13 -0.39 -0.61
C GLU A 153 -19.43 0.76 -1.35
N PHE A 154 -19.96 1.97 -1.21
CA PHE A 154 -19.36 3.16 -1.80
C PHE A 154 -18.67 3.99 -0.72
N GLN A 155 -17.34 4.01 -0.75
CA GLN A 155 -16.53 4.86 0.12
C GLN A 155 -16.42 6.27 -0.45
N VAL A 156 -16.51 7.28 0.43
CA VAL A 156 -16.48 8.69 0.05
C VAL A 156 -15.12 9.28 0.44
N GLY A 157 -14.33 9.63 -0.56
CA GLY A 157 -13.00 10.22 -0.37
C GLY A 157 -13.03 11.72 -0.10
N ARG A 158 -11.85 12.30 0.11
CA ARG A 158 -11.61 13.71 0.46
C ARG A 158 -12.30 14.72 -0.48
N THR A 159 -12.33 14.44 -1.77
CA THR A 159 -12.92 15.31 -2.80
C THR A 159 -14.39 14.96 -3.11
N GLY A 160 -15.01 14.12 -2.29
CA GLY A 160 -16.34 13.59 -2.52
C GLY A 160 -16.40 12.39 -3.47
N ALA A 161 -15.28 11.97 -4.05
CA ALA A 161 -15.23 10.83 -4.96
C ALA A 161 -15.82 9.57 -4.31
N LEU A 162 -16.75 8.91 -5.01
CA LEU A 162 -17.32 7.63 -4.59
C LEU A 162 -16.51 6.51 -5.24
N THR A 163 -15.91 5.69 -4.39
CA THR A 163 -15.13 4.52 -4.82
C THR A 163 -15.89 3.25 -4.45
N PRO A 164 -16.30 2.41 -5.41
CA PRO A 164 -16.93 1.13 -5.10
C PRO A 164 -15.88 0.16 -4.52
N VAL A 165 -16.23 -0.45 -3.39
CA VAL A 165 -15.42 -1.44 -2.68
C VAL A 165 -16.21 -2.74 -2.56
N ALA A 166 -15.65 -3.81 -3.09
CA ALA A 166 -16.18 -5.15 -2.97
C ALA A 166 -16.05 -5.66 -1.54
N ARG A 167 -17.15 -6.12 -0.94
CA ARG A 167 -17.18 -6.95 0.26
C ARG A 167 -17.18 -8.41 -0.15
N LEU A 168 -16.14 -9.12 0.23
CA LEU A 168 -15.84 -10.46 -0.24
C LEU A 168 -16.00 -11.47 0.89
N GLU A 169 -16.30 -12.70 0.53
CA GLU A 169 -16.03 -13.81 1.41
C GLU A 169 -14.53 -13.83 1.71
N PRO A 170 -14.12 -13.94 3.01
CA PRO A 170 -12.70 -13.87 3.34
C PRO A 170 -11.88 -14.93 2.61
N VAL A 171 -10.82 -14.54 1.94
CA VAL A 171 -9.93 -15.41 1.18
C VAL A 171 -8.47 -15.08 1.46
N PHE A 172 -7.63 -16.10 1.54
CA PHE A 172 -6.20 -15.92 1.73
C PHE A 172 -5.51 -15.71 0.38
N VAL A 173 -4.82 -14.58 0.20
CA VAL A 173 -4.08 -14.23 -1.02
C VAL A 173 -2.91 -13.30 -0.71
N GLY A 174 -1.77 -13.58 -1.30
CA GLY A 174 -0.56 -12.76 -1.09
C GLY A 174 -0.16 -12.62 0.38
N GLY A 175 -0.28 -13.71 1.16
CA GLY A 175 0.13 -13.74 2.57
C GLY A 175 -0.78 -13.03 3.56
N VAL A 176 -2.02 -12.66 3.18
CA VAL A 176 -3.01 -12.04 4.07
C VAL A 176 -4.43 -12.54 3.76
N THR A 177 -5.33 -12.45 4.74
CA THR A 177 -6.76 -12.66 4.51
C THR A 177 -7.39 -11.37 4.00
N VAL A 178 -8.01 -11.44 2.83
CA VAL A 178 -8.68 -10.34 2.15
C VAL A 178 -10.19 -10.52 2.25
N SER A 179 -10.90 -9.53 2.80
CA SER A 179 -12.35 -9.44 2.84
C SER A 179 -12.91 -8.22 2.09
N ASN A 180 -12.02 -7.32 1.65
CA ASN A 180 -12.38 -6.13 0.89
C ASN A 180 -11.40 -5.94 -0.27
N ALA A 181 -11.92 -5.56 -1.44
CA ALA A 181 -11.09 -5.26 -2.62
C ALA A 181 -11.64 -4.03 -3.35
N THR A 182 -10.74 -3.23 -3.93
CA THR A 182 -11.19 -2.10 -4.73
C THR A 182 -11.79 -2.55 -6.06
N LEU A 183 -12.85 -1.85 -6.49
CA LEU A 183 -13.40 -1.92 -7.84
C LEU A 183 -13.02 -0.69 -8.67
N HIS A 184 -12.13 0.16 -8.12
CA HIS A 184 -11.59 1.40 -8.67
C HIS A 184 -12.65 2.49 -8.91
N ASN A 185 -13.55 2.32 -9.87
CA ASN A 185 -14.63 3.24 -10.23
C ASN A 185 -15.77 2.48 -10.92
N MET A 186 -16.85 3.20 -11.26
CA MET A 186 -18.01 2.59 -11.92
C MET A 186 -17.69 2.05 -13.31
N ASP A 187 -16.85 2.74 -14.09
CA ASP A 187 -16.49 2.31 -15.45
C ASP A 187 -15.75 0.96 -15.42
N GLU A 188 -14.84 0.78 -14.47
CA GLU A 188 -14.13 -0.50 -14.27
C GLU A 188 -15.08 -1.60 -13.79
N LEU A 189 -16.03 -1.27 -12.92
CA LEU A 189 -17.05 -2.20 -12.45
C LEU A 189 -17.93 -2.66 -13.62
N GLU A 190 -18.40 -1.73 -14.45
CA GLU A 190 -19.21 -2.00 -15.63
C GLU A 190 -18.42 -2.74 -16.71
N ARG A 191 -17.17 -2.33 -16.97
CA ARG A 191 -16.29 -2.99 -17.92
C ARG A 191 -16.03 -4.46 -17.58
N LYS A 192 -15.91 -4.77 -16.29
CA LYS A 192 -15.72 -6.13 -15.77
C LYS A 192 -17.06 -6.88 -15.63
N ASP A 193 -18.20 -6.21 -15.86
CA ASP A 193 -19.57 -6.72 -15.60
C ASP A 193 -19.70 -7.39 -14.23
N VAL A 194 -19.23 -6.71 -13.18
CA VAL A 194 -19.27 -7.24 -11.81
C VAL A 194 -20.71 -7.17 -11.27
N ARG A 195 -21.21 -8.28 -10.71
CA ARG A 195 -22.56 -8.37 -10.11
C ARG A 195 -22.48 -8.98 -8.72
N LEU A 196 -23.49 -8.69 -7.90
CA LEU A 196 -23.64 -9.29 -6.58
C LEU A 196 -23.80 -10.81 -6.70
N GLY A 197 -23.07 -11.56 -5.90
CA GLY A 197 -23.06 -13.02 -5.93
C GLY A 197 -22.03 -13.63 -6.87
N ASP A 198 -21.35 -12.83 -7.71
CA ASP A 198 -20.33 -13.34 -8.61
C ASP A 198 -19.18 -14.02 -7.88
N THR A 199 -18.66 -15.08 -8.50
CA THR A 199 -17.32 -15.57 -8.18
C THR A 199 -16.30 -14.69 -8.89
N VAL A 200 -15.41 -14.08 -8.11
CA VAL A 200 -14.42 -13.13 -8.60
C VAL A 200 -12.99 -13.62 -8.33
N VAL A 201 -12.08 -13.24 -9.20
CA VAL A 201 -10.64 -13.38 -8.98
C VAL A 201 -10.15 -12.12 -8.30
N VAL A 202 -9.54 -12.27 -7.13
CA VAL A 202 -8.92 -11.19 -6.36
C VAL A 202 -7.42 -11.34 -6.42
N ARG A 203 -6.73 -10.22 -6.61
CA ARG A 203 -5.27 -10.14 -6.53
C ARG A 203 -4.83 -8.95 -5.68
N ARG A 204 -3.61 -8.99 -5.19
CA ARG A 204 -3.00 -7.86 -4.48
C ARG A 204 -2.03 -7.14 -5.41
N ALA A 205 -2.47 -6.01 -5.95
CA ALA A 205 -1.63 -5.17 -6.81
C ALA A 205 -0.40 -4.66 -6.03
N GLY A 206 0.81 -5.00 -6.50
CA GLY A 206 2.07 -4.68 -5.83
C GLY A 206 2.17 -5.22 -4.39
N ASP A 207 1.48 -6.32 -4.08
CA ASP A 207 1.37 -6.94 -2.76
C ASP A 207 0.82 -5.99 -1.66
N VAL A 208 0.07 -4.94 -2.03
CA VAL A 208 -0.42 -3.94 -1.06
C VAL A 208 -1.94 -3.79 -1.10
N ILE A 209 -2.53 -3.45 -2.25
CA ILE A 209 -3.95 -3.11 -2.37
C ILE A 209 -4.70 -4.27 -3.04
N PRO A 210 -5.67 -4.91 -2.33
CA PRO A 210 -6.52 -5.91 -2.96
C PRO A 210 -7.43 -5.27 -4.01
N GLU A 211 -7.53 -5.90 -5.18
CA GLU A 211 -8.45 -5.50 -6.24
C GLU A 211 -9.18 -6.71 -6.84
N VAL A 212 -10.37 -6.48 -7.35
CA VAL A 212 -11.08 -7.46 -8.18
C VAL A 212 -10.47 -7.41 -9.60
N ALA A 213 -9.73 -8.46 -9.96
CA ALA A 213 -9.07 -8.56 -11.27
C ALA A 213 -10.08 -8.85 -12.39
N ARG A 214 -10.91 -9.86 -12.21
CA ARG A 214 -11.93 -10.32 -13.17
C ARG A 214 -13.04 -11.12 -12.52
N VAL A 215 -14.13 -11.31 -13.25
CA VAL A 215 -15.27 -12.17 -12.89
C VAL A 215 -15.15 -13.50 -13.61
N LEU A 216 -15.56 -14.59 -12.97
CA LEU A 216 -15.75 -15.90 -13.60
C LEU A 216 -17.21 -16.03 -14.06
N LEU A 217 -17.48 -15.63 -15.28
CA LEU A 217 -18.84 -15.59 -15.85
C LEU A 217 -19.50 -16.97 -15.87
N GLU A 218 -18.71 -18.02 -16.05
CA GLU A 218 -19.15 -19.42 -16.03
C GLU A 218 -19.66 -19.89 -14.67
N ARG A 219 -19.36 -19.14 -13.60
CA ARG A 219 -19.81 -19.41 -12.22
C ARG A 219 -20.82 -18.41 -11.71
N ARG A 220 -21.36 -17.56 -12.57
CA ARG A 220 -22.32 -16.53 -12.19
C ARG A 220 -23.67 -17.15 -11.78
N PRO A 221 -24.21 -16.80 -10.60
CA PRO A 221 -25.56 -17.20 -10.22
C PRO A 221 -26.62 -16.60 -11.15
N ALA A 222 -27.74 -17.31 -11.35
CA ALA A 222 -28.83 -16.81 -12.20
C ALA A 222 -29.44 -15.47 -11.69
N GLU A 223 -29.48 -15.29 -10.37
CA GLU A 223 -29.98 -14.09 -9.70
C GLU A 223 -28.92 -13.02 -9.43
N ALA A 224 -27.78 -13.02 -10.10
CA ALA A 224 -26.71 -12.05 -9.93
C ALA A 224 -27.20 -10.62 -10.15
N GLY A 225 -27.28 -9.83 -9.07
CA GLY A 225 -27.82 -8.48 -9.08
C GLY A 225 -26.85 -7.45 -9.68
N ARG A 226 -27.37 -6.56 -10.52
CA ARG A 226 -26.59 -5.42 -11.03
C ARG A 226 -26.28 -4.42 -9.91
N ILE A 227 -25.10 -3.82 -9.97
CA ILE A 227 -24.67 -2.78 -9.04
C ILE A 227 -24.87 -1.44 -9.73
N SER A 228 -25.58 -0.53 -9.08
CA SER A 228 -25.83 0.81 -9.59
C SER A 228 -25.18 1.87 -8.70
N LEU A 229 -24.77 2.97 -9.33
CA LEU A 229 -24.30 4.14 -8.60
C LEU A 229 -25.45 4.72 -7.75
N PRO A 230 -25.25 4.97 -6.44
CA PRO A 230 -26.29 5.59 -5.63
C PRO A 230 -26.51 7.06 -6.08
N SER A 231 -27.76 7.47 -6.15
CA SER A 231 -28.14 8.87 -6.47
C SER A 231 -27.88 9.83 -5.33
N VAL A 232 -27.78 9.32 -4.11
CA VAL A 232 -27.46 10.08 -2.89
C VAL A 232 -26.27 9.48 -2.15
N CYS A 233 -25.54 10.32 -1.48
CA CYS A 233 -24.37 9.91 -0.71
C CYS A 233 -24.77 8.99 0.46
N PRO A 234 -24.14 7.81 0.62
CA PRO A 234 -24.46 6.88 1.70
C PRO A 234 -24.13 7.41 3.09
N VAL A 235 -23.35 8.52 3.18
CA VAL A 235 -22.92 9.09 4.46
C VAL A 235 -23.74 10.31 4.85
N CYS A 236 -24.06 11.21 3.92
CA CYS A 236 -24.69 12.49 4.24
C CYS A 236 -25.98 12.77 3.46
N ALA A 237 -26.45 11.83 2.65
CA ALA A 237 -27.65 11.93 1.80
C ALA A 237 -27.65 13.11 0.79
N SER A 238 -26.54 13.85 0.66
CA SER A 238 -26.41 14.86 -0.40
C SER A 238 -26.41 14.21 -1.79
N PRO A 239 -26.86 14.92 -2.84
CA PRO A 239 -26.82 14.38 -4.20
C PRO A 239 -25.43 13.89 -4.61
N VAL A 240 -25.39 12.81 -5.37
CA VAL A 240 -24.20 12.31 -6.05
C VAL A 240 -24.29 12.72 -7.51
N LEU A 241 -23.31 13.47 -7.98
CA LEU A 241 -23.23 13.93 -9.36
C LEU A 241 -22.04 13.27 -10.06
N ARG A 242 -22.24 12.98 -11.34
CA ARG A 242 -21.19 12.51 -12.25
C ARG A 242 -21.31 13.33 -13.53
N ASP A 243 -20.27 14.07 -13.87
CA ASP A 243 -20.20 14.77 -15.15
C ASP A 243 -20.13 13.73 -16.30
N ALA A 244 -20.67 14.08 -17.46
CA ALA A 244 -20.81 13.15 -18.59
C ALA A 244 -19.49 12.51 -19.01
N ASP A 245 -18.39 13.27 -18.95
CA ASP A 245 -17.04 12.84 -19.34
C ASP A 245 -16.17 12.41 -18.16
N ALA A 246 -16.73 12.35 -16.94
CA ALA A 246 -15.97 12.00 -15.74
C ALA A 246 -16.12 10.53 -15.37
N ALA A 247 -15.00 9.83 -15.16
CA ALA A 247 -15.00 8.46 -14.66
C ALA A 247 -15.44 8.35 -13.17
N ILE A 248 -15.49 9.48 -12.44
CA ILE A 248 -15.67 9.49 -11.00
C ILE A 248 -16.91 10.30 -10.62
N ALA A 249 -17.88 9.64 -9.98
CA ALA A 249 -19.02 10.30 -9.34
C ALA A 249 -18.62 10.92 -7.98
N ARG A 250 -19.26 12.04 -7.62
CA ARG A 250 -18.91 12.80 -6.43
C ARG A 250 -20.12 13.17 -5.58
N CYS A 251 -19.96 13.02 -4.29
CA CYS A 251 -20.88 13.60 -3.29
C CYS A 251 -20.70 15.13 -3.26
N THR A 252 -21.79 15.87 -3.39
CA THR A 252 -21.81 17.34 -3.37
C THR A 252 -21.80 17.95 -1.96
N GLY A 253 -21.87 17.12 -0.91
CA GLY A 253 -22.02 17.56 0.48
C GLY A 253 -20.87 18.37 1.08
N GLY A 254 -19.67 18.34 0.48
CA GLY A 254 -18.53 19.10 0.97
C GLY A 254 -18.23 18.87 2.46
N TYR A 255 -18.12 19.93 3.25
CA TYR A 255 -17.91 19.84 4.71
C TYR A 255 -19.14 19.33 5.49
N ARG A 256 -20.35 19.33 4.91
CA ARG A 256 -21.52 18.70 5.52
C ARG A 256 -21.39 17.17 5.57
N CYS A 257 -20.65 16.59 4.63
CA CYS A 257 -20.36 15.16 4.61
C CYS A 257 -19.27 14.84 5.61
N SER A 258 -19.59 14.06 6.64
CA SER A 258 -18.61 13.68 7.68
C SER A 258 -17.42 12.89 7.10
N ALA A 259 -17.64 12.02 6.10
CA ALA A 259 -16.56 11.31 5.42
C ALA A 259 -15.58 12.28 4.72
N GLN A 260 -16.09 13.24 3.92
CA GLN A 260 -15.23 14.22 3.28
C GLN A 260 -14.46 15.08 4.29
N ARG A 261 -15.13 15.47 5.38
CA ARG A 261 -14.53 16.24 6.47
C ARG A 261 -13.39 15.47 7.13
N LYS A 262 -13.61 14.21 7.53
CA LYS A 262 -12.60 13.34 8.12
C LYS A 262 -11.38 13.21 7.19
N GLU A 263 -11.61 12.92 5.93
CA GLU A 263 -10.52 12.77 4.94
C GLU A 263 -9.76 14.08 4.67
N ARG A 264 -10.43 15.24 4.70
CA ARG A 264 -9.77 16.55 4.58
C ARG A 264 -8.89 16.85 5.79
N LEU A 265 -9.38 16.59 7.00
CA LEU A 265 -8.63 16.75 8.24
C LEU A 265 -7.41 15.82 8.28
N ARG A 266 -7.58 14.54 7.94
CA ARG A 266 -6.48 13.58 7.84
C ARG A 266 -5.42 14.00 6.84
N HIS A 267 -5.84 14.49 5.66
CA HIS A 267 -4.91 15.02 4.68
C HIS A 267 -4.17 16.25 5.20
N PHE A 268 -4.87 17.19 5.83
CA PHE A 268 -4.28 18.41 6.38
C PHE A 268 -3.25 18.11 7.48
N ALA A 269 -3.55 17.15 8.36
CA ALA A 269 -2.63 16.71 9.39
C ALA A 269 -1.48 15.81 8.89
N SER A 270 -1.57 15.31 7.66
CA SER A 270 -0.63 14.32 7.14
C SER A 270 0.76 14.90 6.91
N ARG A 271 1.78 14.00 6.89
CA ARG A 271 3.19 14.30 6.58
C ARG A 271 3.39 15.07 5.26
N ARG A 272 2.43 15.03 4.34
CA ARG A 272 2.50 15.74 3.05
C ARG A 272 1.91 17.15 3.09
N ALA A 273 1.35 17.55 4.22
CA ALA A 273 0.76 18.88 4.43
C ALA A 273 1.38 19.54 5.67
N LEU A 274 0.70 19.60 6.81
CA LEU A 274 1.20 20.27 8.00
C LEU A 274 1.95 19.37 8.99
N ASP A 275 1.97 18.05 8.75
CA ASP A 275 2.68 17.06 9.56
C ASP A 275 2.37 17.17 11.08
N ILE A 276 1.07 17.19 11.41
CA ILE A 276 0.63 17.33 12.80
C ILE A 276 0.74 15.96 13.47
N GLU A 277 1.76 15.79 14.29
CA GLU A 277 1.99 14.56 15.04
C GLU A 277 0.85 14.28 16.02
N GLY A 278 0.44 13.01 16.13
CA GLY A 278 -0.65 12.57 17.00
C GLY A 278 -2.06 12.76 16.43
N LEU A 279 -2.27 13.65 15.45
CA LEU A 279 -3.58 13.85 14.81
C LEU A 279 -3.82 12.82 13.68
N GLY A 280 -3.82 11.53 14.07
CA GLY A 280 -4.06 10.40 13.17
C GLY A 280 -5.54 10.10 12.93
N GLU A 281 -5.80 8.99 12.21
CA GLU A 281 -7.17 8.59 11.83
C GLU A 281 -8.10 8.42 13.02
N ALA A 282 -7.66 7.74 14.08
CA ALA A 282 -8.47 7.46 15.26
C ALA A 282 -8.94 8.76 15.93
N LEU A 283 -7.99 9.67 16.21
CA LEU A 283 -8.30 10.93 16.87
C LEU A 283 -9.15 11.85 15.99
N VAL A 284 -8.87 11.94 14.69
CA VAL A 284 -9.74 12.69 13.75
C VAL A 284 -11.16 12.15 13.76
N ASN A 285 -11.35 10.83 13.79
CA ASN A 285 -12.68 10.24 13.85
C ASN A 285 -13.40 10.64 15.13
N GLN A 286 -12.77 10.52 16.30
CA GLN A 286 -13.32 10.89 17.60
C GLN A 286 -13.71 12.38 17.64
N LEU A 287 -12.81 13.26 17.23
CA LEU A 287 -13.04 14.71 17.24
C LEU A 287 -14.19 15.15 16.30
N VAL A 288 -14.30 14.52 15.13
CA VAL A 288 -15.39 14.80 14.20
C VAL A 288 -16.72 14.26 14.73
N GLU A 289 -16.73 13.07 15.33
CA GLU A 289 -17.92 12.45 15.92
C GLU A 289 -18.40 13.20 17.17
N ALA A 290 -17.47 13.70 17.98
CA ALA A 290 -17.76 14.58 19.11
C ALA A 290 -18.22 16.01 18.68
N GLY A 291 -18.18 16.33 17.36
CA GLY A 291 -18.59 17.65 16.86
C GLY A 291 -17.55 18.75 17.10
N LEU A 292 -16.37 18.44 17.60
CA LEU A 292 -15.28 19.38 17.90
C LEU A 292 -14.56 19.89 16.64
N LEU A 293 -14.49 19.05 15.58
CA LEU A 293 -13.91 19.44 14.29
C LEU A 293 -14.97 19.46 13.19
N LYS A 294 -15.39 20.63 12.75
CA LYS A 294 -16.32 20.86 11.63
C LYS A 294 -15.60 21.28 10.35
N ASN A 295 -14.42 21.90 10.48
CA ASN A 295 -13.56 22.33 9.38
C ASN A 295 -12.09 22.32 9.83
N LEU A 296 -11.16 22.73 8.94
CA LEU A 296 -9.72 22.71 9.21
C LEU A 296 -9.29 23.76 10.26
N ALA A 297 -9.98 24.90 10.34
CA ALA A 297 -9.63 25.96 11.27
C ALA A 297 -9.92 25.57 12.74
N ASP A 298 -10.86 24.67 12.97
CA ASP A 298 -11.22 24.22 14.32
C ASP A 298 -10.06 23.50 15.02
N ILE A 299 -9.07 23.00 14.26
CA ILE A 299 -7.85 22.37 14.82
C ILE A 299 -7.11 23.36 15.72
N TYR A 300 -7.07 24.64 15.33
CA TYR A 300 -6.37 25.69 16.09
C TYR A 300 -7.16 26.22 17.29
N ALA A 301 -8.42 25.83 17.40
CA ALA A 301 -9.28 26.15 18.53
C ALA A 301 -9.46 25.00 19.52
N LEU A 302 -8.76 23.89 19.33
CA LEU A 302 -8.82 22.75 20.25
C LEU A 302 -8.17 23.11 21.58
N GLU A 303 -8.88 22.83 22.67
CA GLU A 303 -8.43 22.99 24.03
C GLU A 303 -7.99 21.61 24.60
N LYS A 304 -6.98 21.63 25.47
CA LYS A 304 -6.42 20.41 26.07
C LYS A 304 -7.48 19.62 26.86
N GLU A 305 -8.35 20.34 27.54
CA GLU A 305 -9.41 19.79 28.37
C GLU A 305 -10.39 18.94 27.54
N TRP A 306 -10.69 19.37 26.31
CA TRP A 306 -11.57 18.63 25.39
C TRP A 306 -10.93 17.32 24.92
N LEU A 307 -9.60 17.33 24.72
CA LEU A 307 -8.87 16.14 24.29
C LEU A 307 -8.74 15.10 25.41
N MET A 308 -8.70 15.55 26.65
CA MET A 308 -8.60 14.64 27.81
C MET A 308 -9.95 13.99 28.15
N GLY A 309 -11.05 14.46 27.58
CA GLY A 309 -12.41 13.91 27.77
C GLY A 309 -12.84 12.92 26.68
N LEU A 310 -11.98 12.68 25.68
CA LEU A 310 -12.21 11.74 24.59
C LEU A 310 -11.65 10.36 24.92
#